data_2078a92f0cf51e8cbefc9e36ece07402
#
_entry.id   2078a92f0cf51e8cbefc9e36ece07402
#
_cell.length_a   1.000
_cell.length_b   1.000
_cell.length_c   1.000
_cell.angle_alpha   90.00
_cell.angle_beta   90.00
_cell.angle_gamma   90.00
#
_symmetry.space_group_name_H-M   'P 1'
#
loop_
_entity.id
_entity.type
_entity.pdbx_description
1 polymer ?
#
loop_
_entity_poly.entity_id
_entity_poly.type
_entity_poly.pdbx_seq_one_letter_code
_entity_poly.pdbx_strand_id
1 'polypeptide(L)'
;MASSESNHPYHMVNPSKWPFIGSIAGFIMATGGIYYMHDGSIYPFLFGTALMLYVMYGWWRDVISEAENGLDHTSVVKHGLRVGMVLFITSEVMFFFAFFWAFFDATVPLISRTAHEIWPPEGVVPFAAFGIPFLNTLILLTSGATVTVAHHKIQHGDRSGCGRWLVYTVVLGLAFTALQAYEYVHATFGFTDGIYSSTFYLATGFHGFHVIVGTIFLIVCYFRTQKGHFTADTHLGFEAAAWYWHFVDVVWLFLFVCVYWWGGSGYIPPNSNYWK
;
A
#
# COMPACT_ATOMS: atom_id res chain seq x y z
N MET A 1 -34.39 18.93 -8.43
CA MET A 1 -33.77 19.61 -9.58
C MET A 1 -33.77 18.62 -10.70
N ALA A 2 -34.38 18.95 -11.86
CA ALA A 2 -34.50 18.03 -12.98
C ALA A 2 -33.09 17.70 -13.51
N SER A 3 -32.76 16.41 -13.60
CA SER A 3 -31.59 15.95 -14.32
C SER A 3 -31.75 16.35 -15.78
N SER A 4 -31.02 17.38 -16.22
CA SER A 4 -30.87 17.63 -17.66
C SER A 4 -30.20 16.37 -18.23
N GLU A 5 -30.87 15.66 -19.13
CA GLU A 5 -30.25 14.61 -19.92
C GLU A 5 -28.98 15.19 -20.55
N SER A 6 -27.82 14.78 -20.02
CA SER A 6 -26.54 15.24 -20.54
C SER A 6 -26.36 14.63 -21.93
N ASN A 7 -26.16 15.47 -22.96
CA ASN A 7 -25.93 15.07 -24.35
C ASN A 7 -24.59 14.33 -24.56
N HIS A 8 -23.91 13.92 -23.50
CA HIS A 8 -22.59 13.25 -23.52
C HIS A 8 -22.48 12.16 -22.43
N PRO A 9 -21.68 11.12 -22.66
CA PRO A 9 -21.54 9.98 -21.74
C PRO A 9 -20.60 10.23 -20.55
N TYR A 10 -20.08 11.45 -20.37
CA TYR A 10 -19.12 11.77 -19.31
C TYR A 10 -19.83 12.18 -18.02
N HIS A 11 -19.19 11.89 -16.88
CA HIS A 11 -19.63 12.35 -15.56
C HIS A 11 -19.17 13.80 -15.34
N MET A 12 -20.12 14.71 -15.22
CA MET A 12 -19.86 16.10 -14.81
C MET A 12 -20.01 16.19 -13.31
N VAL A 13 -18.84 16.21 -12.60
CA VAL A 13 -18.81 16.25 -11.14
C VAL A 13 -19.44 17.52 -10.60
N ASN A 14 -20.32 17.40 -9.61
CA ASN A 14 -20.89 18.55 -8.92
C ASN A 14 -19.80 19.34 -8.15
N PRO A 15 -19.94 20.67 -8.00
CA PRO A 15 -19.00 21.45 -7.20
C PRO A 15 -18.83 20.85 -5.79
N SER A 16 -17.59 20.54 -5.45
CA SER A 16 -17.24 19.88 -4.18
C SER A 16 -16.27 20.75 -3.37
N LYS A 17 -16.43 20.71 -2.05
CA LYS A 17 -15.54 21.40 -1.10
C LYS A 17 -14.26 20.63 -0.79
N TRP A 18 -14.21 19.33 -1.14
CA TRP A 18 -13.11 18.44 -0.73
C TRP A 18 -11.74 18.86 -1.25
N PRO A 19 -11.58 19.27 -2.54
CA PRO A 19 -10.27 19.72 -3.02
C PRO A 19 -9.73 20.93 -2.28
N PHE A 20 -10.60 21.89 -1.95
CA PHE A 20 -10.22 23.09 -1.20
C PHE A 20 -9.82 22.76 0.24
N ILE A 21 -10.63 21.98 0.96
CA ILE A 21 -10.30 21.59 2.35
C ILE A 21 -9.04 20.68 2.34
N GLY A 22 -8.90 19.80 1.34
CA GLY A 22 -7.74 18.94 1.16
C GLY A 22 -6.43 19.71 0.95
N SER A 23 -6.46 20.80 0.19
CA SER A 23 -5.28 21.66 0.02
C SER A 23 -4.84 22.33 1.33
N ILE A 24 -5.80 22.81 2.13
CA ILE A 24 -5.53 23.36 3.45
C ILE A 24 -4.97 22.29 4.38
N ALA A 25 -5.59 21.10 4.40
CA ALA A 25 -5.11 19.98 5.20
C ALA A 25 -3.68 19.57 4.85
N GLY A 26 -3.37 19.46 3.55
CA GLY A 26 -2.03 19.14 3.06
C GLY A 26 -1.01 20.21 3.43
N PHE A 27 -1.38 21.50 3.32
CA PHE A 27 -0.51 22.60 3.73
C PHE A 27 -0.20 22.56 5.24
N ILE A 28 -1.21 22.38 6.10
CA ILE A 28 -1.00 22.29 7.55
C ILE A 28 -0.19 21.05 7.91
N MET A 29 -0.45 19.91 7.27
CA MET A 29 0.30 18.67 7.49
C MET A 29 1.78 18.83 7.11
N ALA A 30 2.06 19.38 5.93
CA ALA A 30 3.45 19.57 5.46
C ALA A 30 4.21 20.58 6.33
N THR A 31 3.65 21.77 6.57
CA THR A 31 4.28 22.79 7.39
C THR A 31 4.40 22.38 8.86
N GLY A 32 3.39 21.67 9.39
CA GLY A 32 3.41 21.09 10.73
C GLY A 32 4.48 20.02 10.88
N GLY A 33 4.70 19.19 9.84
CA GLY A 33 5.78 18.20 9.80
C GLY A 33 7.15 18.85 9.80
N ILE A 34 7.36 19.87 8.96
CA ILE A 34 8.61 20.66 8.96
C ILE A 34 8.86 21.29 10.34
N TYR A 35 7.84 21.91 10.92
CA TYR A 35 7.95 22.54 12.25
C TYR A 35 8.33 21.52 13.33
N TYR A 36 7.74 20.31 13.30
CA TYR A 36 8.09 19.25 14.22
C TYR A 36 9.54 18.77 14.05
N MET A 37 10.03 18.66 12.82
CA MET A 37 11.43 18.25 12.53
C MET A 37 12.47 19.28 12.99
N HIS A 38 12.07 20.52 13.31
CA HIS A 38 12.91 21.59 13.83
C HIS A 38 12.61 21.90 15.32
N ASP A 39 12.44 20.85 16.12
CA ASP A 39 12.17 20.90 17.56
C ASP A 39 10.86 21.60 17.95
N GLY A 40 9.94 21.74 17.00
CA GLY A 40 8.61 22.29 17.24
C GLY A 40 7.63 21.26 17.79
N SER A 41 6.41 21.74 18.08
CA SER A 41 5.32 20.90 18.56
C SER A 41 4.76 19.99 17.45
N ILE A 42 4.42 18.73 17.78
CA ILE A 42 3.79 17.76 16.86
C ILE A 42 2.31 18.09 16.56
N TYR A 43 1.65 18.90 17.37
CA TYR A 43 0.20 19.13 17.27
C TYR A 43 -0.26 19.68 15.90
N PRO A 44 0.42 20.63 15.23
CA PRO A 44 0.01 21.07 13.89
C PRO A 44 0.03 19.94 12.87
N PHE A 45 1.05 19.06 12.90
CA PHE A 45 1.13 17.90 12.03
C PHE A 45 -0.05 16.93 12.27
N LEU A 46 -0.34 16.60 13.53
CA LEU A 46 -1.46 15.72 13.88
C LEU A 46 -2.81 16.33 13.47
N PHE A 47 -3.00 17.64 13.65
CA PHE A 47 -4.21 18.32 13.20
C PHE A 47 -4.37 18.28 11.68
N GLY A 48 -3.31 18.58 10.91
CA GLY A 48 -3.32 18.48 9.46
C GLY A 48 -3.62 17.07 8.98
N THR A 49 -3.03 16.06 9.63
CA THR A 49 -3.26 14.64 9.33
C THR A 49 -4.72 14.25 9.62
N ALA A 50 -5.28 14.64 10.77
CA ALA A 50 -6.68 14.35 11.10
C ALA A 50 -7.65 15.01 10.10
N LEU A 51 -7.37 16.25 9.70
CA LEU A 51 -8.17 16.96 8.70
C LEU A 51 -8.05 16.27 7.32
N MET A 52 -6.88 15.79 6.93
CA MET A 52 -6.68 15.04 5.68
C MET A 52 -7.47 13.72 5.69
N LEU A 53 -7.45 12.98 6.80
CA LEU A 53 -8.24 11.75 6.95
C LEU A 53 -9.75 12.03 6.87
N TYR A 54 -10.21 13.15 7.44
CA TYR A 54 -11.59 13.58 7.30
C TYR A 54 -11.97 13.88 5.84
N VAL A 55 -11.10 14.58 5.10
CA VAL A 55 -11.30 14.87 3.67
C VAL A 55 -11.35 13.57 2.87
N MET A 56 -10.40 12.66 3.10
CA MET A 56 -10.38 11.35 2.42
C MET A 56 -11.68 10.57 2.68
N TYR A 57 -12.12 10.47 3.92
CA TYR A 57 -13.36 9.80 4.26
C TYR A 57 -14.58 10.43 3.56
N GLY A 58 -14.71 11.76 3.61
CA GLY A 58 -15.84 12.47 3.01
C GLY A 58 -15.85 12.35 1.49
N TRP A 59 -14.70 12.54 0.84
CA TRP A 59 -14.58 12.44 -0.62
C TRP A 59 -14.87 11.03 -1.13
N TRP A 60 -14.28 10.00 -0.50
CA TRP A 60 -14.56 8.62 -0.89
C TRP A 60 -16.01 8.19 -0.65
N ARG A 61 -16.64 8.72 0.40
CA ARG A 61 -18.07 8.51 0.63
C ARG A 61 -18.92 9.07 -0.51
N ASP A 62 -18.59 10.26 -0.98
CA ASP A 62 -19.31 10.89 -2.09
C ASP A 62 -19.09 10.11 -3.40
N VAL A 63 -17.86 9.69 -3.72
CA VAL A 63 -17.55 8.82 -4.88
C VAL A 63 -18.32 7.50 -4.82
N ILE A 64 -18.44 6.88 -3.65
CA ILE A 64 -19.24 5.66 -3.49
C ILE A 64 -20.72 5.93 -3.75
N SER A 65 -21.27 7.05 -3.25
CA SER A 65 -22.65 7.44 -3.47
C SER A 65 -22.94 7.70 -4.97
N GLU A 66 -22.02 8.33 -5.69
CA GLU A 66 -22.10 8.53 -7.14
C GLU A 66 -22.06 7.20 -7.91
N ALA A 67 -21.25 6.24 -7.45
CA ALA A 67 -21.21 4.90 -8.06
C ALA A 67 -22.52 4.11 -7.88
N GLU A 68 -23.25 4.38 -6.79
CA GLU A 68 -24.47 3.63 -6.41
C GLU A 68 -25.75 4.21 -7.01
N ASN A 69 -25.79 5.49 -7.37
CA ASN A 69 -26.95 6.10 -8.01
C ASN A 69 -27.18 5.57 -9.44
N GLY A 70 -26.21 4.91 -10.05
CA GLY A 70 -26.28 4.24 -11.35
C GLY A 70 -26.31 5.15 -12.57
N LEU A 71 -26.34 6.47 -12.39
CA LEU A 71 -26.46 7.46 -13.46
C LEU A 71 -25.11 8.00 -13.91
N ASP A 72 -24.18 8.18 -12.95
CA ASP A 72 -22.92 8.89 -13.19
C ASP A 72 -21.83 7.99 -13.78
N HIS A 73 -21.88 6.67 -13.49
CA HIS A 73 -20.88 5.72 -13.95
C HIS A 73 -21.29 4.98 -15.22
N THR A 74 -21.31 5.70 -16.35
CA THR A 74 -21.51 5.13 -17.69
C THR A 74 -20.38 4.14 -18.06
N SER A 75 -20.52 3.38 -19.16
CA SER A 75 -19.48 2.48 -19.67
C SER A 75 -18.17 3.21 -19.98
N VAL A 76 -18.23 4.43 -20.51
CA VAL A 76 -17.08 5.29 -20.80
C VAL A 76 -16.38 5.70 -19.50
N VAL A 77 -17.14 6.12 -18.50
CA VAL A 77 -16.60 6.49 -17.17
C VAL A 77 -15.96 5.29 -16.49
N LYS A 78 -16.61 4.10 -16.51
CA LYS A 78 -16.03 2.87 -15.95
C LYS A 78 -14.71 2.49 -16.62
N HIS A 79 -14.62 2.65 -17.95
CA HIS A 79 -13.36 2.43 -18.67
C HIS A 79 -12.29 3.44 -18.23
N GLY A 80 -12.64 4.72 -18.15
CA GLY A 80 -11.72 5.76 -17.65
C GLY A 80 -11.21 5.51 -16.25
N LEU A 81 -12.07 5.04 -15.33
CA LEU A 81 -11.69 4.69 -13.96
C LEU A 81 -10.73 3.48 -13.91
N ARG A 82 -10.91 2.46 -14.77
CA ARG A 82 -9.95 1.35 -14.90
C ARG A 82 -8.59 1.83 -15.39
N VAL A 83 -8.57 2.65 -16.45
CA VAL A 83 -7.32 3.24 -16.95
C VAL A 83 -6.66 4.09 -15.86
N GLY A 84 -7.43 4.90 -15.14
CA GLY A 84 -6.96 5.70 -14.00
C GLY A 84 -6.32 4.83 -12.92
N MET A 85 -6.94 3.68 -12.58
CA MET A 85 -6.37 2.75 -11.60
C MET A 85 -5.06 2.11 -12.08
N VAL A 86 -4.96 1.75 -13.35
CA VAL A 86 -3.71 1.23 -13.95
C VAL A 86 -2.61 2.29 -13.89
N LEU A 87 -2.92 3.55 -14.25
CA LEU A 87 -1.95 4.65 -14.17
C LEU A 87 -1.53 4.95 -12.73
N PHE A 88 -2.47 4.88 -11.79
CA PHE A 88 -2.19 5.02 -10.37
C PHE A 88 -1.21 3.93 -9.90
N ILE A 89 -1.51 2.65 -10.16
CA ILE A 89 -0.59 1.54 -9.81
C ILE A 89 0.78 1.72 -10.48
N THR A 90 0.82 2.19 -11.73
CA THR A 90 2.08 2.47 -12.42
C THR A 90 2.88 3.56 -11.69
N SER A 91 2.24 4.60 -11.21
CA SER A 91 2.89 5.65 -10.42
C SER A 91 3.47 5.11 -9.10
N GLU A 92 2.75 4.19 -8.45
CA GLU A 92 3.22 3.54 -7.22
C GLU A 92 4.39 2.58 -7.48
N VAL A 93 4.39 1.88 -8.61
CA VAL A 93 5.57 1.09 -9.06
C VAL A 93 6.79 2.00 -9.23
N MET A 94 6.63 3.17 -9.85
CA MET A 94 7.73 4.13 -10.01
C MET A 94 8.19 4.73 -8.67
N PHE A 95 7.26 4.92 -7.73
CA PHE A 95 7.59 5.32 -6.37
C PHE A 95 8.47 4.28 -5.66
N PHE A 96 8.11 3.00 -5.72
CA PHE A 96 8.94 1.92 -5.17
C PHE A 96 10.26 1.75 -5.91
N PHE A 97 10.28 1.98 -7.22
CA PHE A 97 11.52 1.95 -7.99
C PHE A 97 12.57 2.91 -7.44
N ALA A 98 12.17 4.09 -6.94
CA ALA A 98 13.11 5.03 -6.32
C ALA A 98 13.77 4.46 -5.06
N PHE A 99 13.03 3.74 -4.20
CA PHE A 99 13.60 3.11 -3.01
C PHE A 99 14.48 1.90 -3.34
N PHE A 100 14.06 1.09 -4.30
CA PHE A 100 14.91 0.00 -4.80
C PHE A 100 16.18 0.54 -5.44
N TRP A 101 16.07 1.64 -6.20
CA TRP A 101 17.27 2.28 -6.76
C TRP A 101 18.23 2.75 -5.66
N ALA A 102 17.73 3.42 -4.63
CA ALA A 102 18.56 3.86 -3.50
C ALA A 102 19.25 2.67 -2.80
N PHE A 103 18.53 1.55 -2.64
CA PHE A 103 19.10 0.32 -2.08
C PHE A 103 20.19 -0.26 -3.00
N PHE A 104 19.93 -0.39 -4.29
CA PHE A 104 20.89 -0.95 -5.25
C PHE A 104 22.10 -0.03 -5.49
N ASP A 105 21.90 1.28 -5.45
CA ASP A 105 23.00 2.25 -5.54
C ASP A 105 24.00 2.07 -4.39
N ALA A 106 23.50 1.78 -3.19
CA ALA A 106 24.34 1.53 -2.02
C ALA A 106 25.00 0.13 -2.03
N THR A 107 24.42 -0.87 -2.73
CA THR A 107 24.82 -2.28 -2.64
C THR A 107 25.62 -2.78 -3.83
N VAL A 108 25.44 -2.21 -5.03
CA VAL A 108 26.01 -2.73 -6.27
C VAL A 108 27.12 -1.82 -6.78
N PRO A 109 28.41 -2.22 -6.65
CA PRO A 109 29.56 -1.38 -7.04
C PRO A 109 29.57 -0.97 -8.53
N LEU A 110 28.88 -1.74 -9.39
CA LEU A 110 28.76 -1.41 -10.83
C LEU A 110 27.79 -0.26 -11.11
N ILE A 111 26.87 0.02 -10.18
CA ILE A 111 25.85 1.07 -10.35
C ILE A 111 26.37 2.41 -9.79
N SER A 112 27.06 2.37 -8.66
CA SER A 112 27.53 3.56 -7.99
C SER A 112 29.00 3.47 -7.57
N ARG A 113 29.71 4.62 -7.65
CA ARG A 113 31.06 4.75 -7.10
C ARG A 113 31.09 4.86 -5.57
N THR A 114 29.93 5.02 -4.95
CA THR A 114 29.76 5.13 -3.49
C THR A 114 29.24 3.85 -2.85
N ALA A 115 29.08 2.77 -3.62
CA ALA A 115 28.67 1.48 -3.10
C ALA A 115 29.67 0.96 -2.05
N HIS A 116 29.16 0.36 -1.00
CA HIS A 116 29.99 -0.26 0.04
C HIS A 116 30.67 -1.52 -0.51
N GLU A 117 31.97 -1.70 -0.23
CA GLU A 117 32.72 -2.88 -0.63
C GLU A 117 32.22 -4.15 0.08
N ILE A 118 31.67 -3.98 1.29
CA ILE A 118 31.09 -5.05 2.11
C ILE A 118 29.61 -4.71 2.37
N TRP A 119 28.74 -5.67 2.05
CA TRP A 119 27.31 -5.53 2.29
C TRP A 119 26.72 -6.80 2.96
N PRO A 120 25.93 -6.72 4.03
CA PRO A 120 25.60 -5.49 4.80
C PRO A 120 26.85 -4.84 5.44
N PRO A 121 26.78 -3.51 5.74
CA PRO A 121 27.89 -2.82 6.40
C PRO A 121 28.25 -3.47 7.75
N GLU A 122 29.51 -3.34 8.17
CA GLU A 122 29.98 -3.87 9.46
C GLU A 122 29.12 -3.36 10.63
N GLY A 123 28.77 -4.27 11.53
CA GLY A 123 27.95 -3.97 12.72
C GLY A 123 26.44 -4.08 12.49
N VAL A 124 25.96 -4.23 11.26
CA VAL A 124 24.55 -4.45 10.98
C VAL A 124 24.25 -5.95 10.94
N VAL A 125 23.29 -6.38 11.77
CA VAL A 125 22.79 -7.77 11.77
C VAL A 125 21.44 -7.79 11.04
N PRO A 126 21.39 -8.20 9.77
CA PRO A 126 20.15 -8.26 9.02
C PRO A 126 19.21 -9.34 9.57
N PHE A 127 17.92 -9.20 9.25
CA PHE A 127 16.94 -10.24 9.58
C PHE A 127 17.20 -11.52 8.78
N ALA A 128 16.98 -12.67 9.44
CA ALA A 128 17.03 -13.96 8.76
C ALA A 128 15.89 -14.07 7.75
N ALA A 129 16.20 -14.05 6.45
CA ALA A 129 15.20 -14.04 5.38
C ALA A 129 14.19 -15.20 5.52
N PHE A 130 14.64 -16.40 5.86
CA PHE A 130 13.80 -17.61 6.02
C PHE A 130 13.13 -17.74 7.39
N GLY A 131 13.14 -16.68 8.21
CA GLY A 131 12.37 -16.54 9.45
C GLY A 131 10.99 -15.92 9.23
N ILE A 132 10.72 -14.84 9.98
CA ILE A 132 9.46 -14.06 9.89
C ILE A 132 9.21 -13.50 8.47
N PRO A 133 10.20 -12.98 7.73
CA PRO A 133 9.97 -12.46 6.39
C PRO A 133 9.45 -13.53 5.42
N PHE A 134 9.93 -14.77 5.52
CA PHE A 134 9.40 -15.89 4.72
C PHE A 134 7.97 -16.25 5.11
N LEU A 135 7.66 -16.29 6.40
CA LEU A 135 6.28 -16.50 6.87
C LEU A 135 5.36 -15.40 6.36
N ASN A 136 5.78 -14.14 6.41
CA ASN A 136 5.05 -12.99 5.87
C ASN A 136 4.82 -13.14 4.35
N THR A 137 5.79 -13.66 3.62
CA THR A 137 5.65 -13.98 2.19
C THR A 137 4.54 -14.99 1.94
N LEU A 138 4.51 -16.10 2.72
CA LEU A 138 3.46 -17.12 2.58
C LEU A 138 2.07 -16.55 2.92
N ILE A 139 1.97 -15.75 3.98
CA ILE A 139 0.72 -15.10 4.39
C ILE A 139 0.21 -14.19 3.28
N LEU A 140 1.07 -13.33 2.73
CA LEU A 140 0.65 -12.34 1.74
C LEU A 140 0.26 -13.00 0.42
N LEU A 141 1.05 -13.95 -0.10
CA LEU A 141 0.71 -14.73 -1.29
C LEU A 141 -0.59 -15.52 -1.13
N THR A 142 -0.81 -16.10 0.06
CA THR A 142 -2.09 -16.76 0.36
C THR A 142 -3.24 -15.77 0.34
N SER A 143 -3.03 -14.54 0.84
CA SER A 143 -4.05 -13.49 0.80
C SER A 143 -4.37 -13.03 -0.62
N GLY A 144 -3.37 -12.99 -1.52
CA GLY A 144 -3.56 -12.75 -2.95
C GLY A 144 -4.42 -13.84 -3.62
N ALA A 145 -4.22 -15.10 -3.27
CA ALA A 145 -5.08 -16.19 -3.73
C ALA A 145 -6.52 -16.05 -3.20
N THR A 146 -6.70 -15.70 -1.91
CA THR A 146 -8.04 -15.54 -1.32
C THR A 146 -8.82 -14.36 -1.90
N VAL A 147 -8.17 -13.21 -2.21
CA VAL A 147 -8.85 -12.09 -2.88
C VAL A 147 -9.27 -12.44 -4.31
N THR A 148 -8.46 -13.24 -5.02
CA THR A 148 -8.81 -13.74 -6.34
C THR A 148 -10.04 -14.63 -6.30
N VAL A 149 -10.13 -15.54 -5.33
CA VAL A 149 -11.33 -16.37 -5.13
C VAL A 149 -12.55 -15.49 -4.79
N ALA A 150 -12.38 -14.48 -3.93
CA ALA A 150 -13.46 -13.54 -3.62
C ALA A 150 -13.97 -12.82 -4.89
N HIS A 151 -13.06 -12.42 -5.79
CA HIS A 151 -13.41 -11.78 -7.06
C HIS A 151 -14.19 -12.74 -7.98
N HIS A 152 -13.74 -13.98 -8.11
CA HIS A 152 -14.51 -14.99 -8.86
C HIS A 152 -15.91 -15.21 -8.29
N LYS A 153 -16.06 -15.23 -6.95
CA LYS A 153 -17.36 -15.39 -6.31
C LYS A 153 -18.35 -14.28 -6.65
N ILE A 154 -17.91 -13.00 -6.65
CA ILE A 154 -18.80 -11.88 -6.99
C ILE A 154 -19.18 -11.90 -8.48
N GLN A 155 -18.27 -12.28 -9.37
CA GLN A 155 -18.54 -12.44 -10.81
C GLN A 155 -19.63 -13.47 -11.09
N HIS A 156 -19.76 -14.51 -10.24
CA HIS A 156 -20.80 -15.55 -10.34
C HIS A 156 -22.02 -15.24 -9.47
N GLY A 157 -22.15 -14.05 -8.92
CA GLY A 157 -23.29 -13.63 -8.09
C GLY A 157 -23.30 -14.20 -6.66
N ASP A 158 -22.28 -14.97 -6.25
CA ASP A 158 -22.15 -15.52 -4.90
C ASP A 158 -21.59 -14.45 -3.93
N ARG A 159 -22.49 -13.55 -3.49
CA ARG A 159 -22.17 -12.49 -2.55
C ARG A 159 -21.69 -13.02 -1.20
N SER A 160 -22.31 -14.06 -0.69
CA SER A 160 -21.95 -14.67 0.59
C SER A 160 -20.55 -15.28 0.55
N GLY A 161 -20.24 -16.00 -0.52
CA GLY A 161 -18.90 -16.53 -0.78
C GLY A 161 -17.86 -15.41 -0.89
N CYS A 162 -18.14 -14.37 -1.67
CA CYS A 162 -17.26 -13.20 -1.78
C CYS A 162 -16.96 -12.59 -0.41
N GLY A 163 -17.98 -12.34 0.42
CA GLY A 163 -17.80 -11.77 1.75
C GLY A 163 -16.92 -12.65 2.66
N ARG A 164 -17.11 -13.96 2.65
CA ARG A 164 -16.28 -14.89 3.45
C ARG A 164 -14.80 -14.85 3.02
N TRP A 165 -14.53 -14.91 1.73
CA TRP A 165 -13.16 -14.88 1.22
C TRP A 165 -12.48 -13.53 1.44
N LEU A 166 -13.23 -12.41 1.37
CA LEU A 166 -12.71 -11.08 1.76
C LEU A 166 -12.30 -11.03 3.24
N VAL A 167 -13.08 -11.64 4.14
CA VAL A 167 -12.69 -11.72 5.56
C VAL A 167 -11.37 -12.47 5.72
N TYR A 168 -11.17 -13.60 5.04
CA TYR A 168 -9.88 -14.31 5.08
C TYR A 168 -8.72 -13.44 4.58
N THR A 169 -8.91 -12.72 3.47
CA THR A 169 -7.90 -11.81 2.93
C THR A 169 -7.53 -10.71 3.94
N VAL A 170 -8.54 -10.08 4.55
CA VAL A 170 -8.34 -9.03 5.56
C VAL A 170 -7.60 -9.56 6.79
N VAL A 171 -7.98 -10.74 7.30
CA VAL A 171 -7.30 -11.36 8.45
C VAL A 171 -5.84 -11.65 8.13
N LEU A 172 -5.54 -12.18 6.95
CA LEU A 172 -4.16 -12.42 6.51
C LEU A 172 -3.36 -11.10 6.36
N GLY A 173 -3.96 -10.03 5.82
CA GLY A 173 -3.33 -8.71 5.73
C GLY A 173 -3.04 -8.10 7.10
N LEU A 174 -3.94 -8.25 8.07
CA LEU A 174 -3.72 -7.84 9.45
C LEU A 174 -2.62 -8.67 10.13
N ALA A 175 -2.59 -9.98 9.89
CA ALA A 175 -1.54 -10.86 10.42
C ALA A 175 -0.16 -10.47 9.87
N PHE A 176 -0.04 -10.20 8.56
CA PHE A 176 1.17 -9.67 7.96
C PHE A 176 1.63 -8.39 8.66
N THR A 177 0.72 -7.41 8.82
CA THR A 177 1.03 -6.12 9.45
C THR A 177 1.50 -6.30 10.89
N ALA A 178 0.86 -7.20 11.66
CA ALA A 178 1.25 -7.49 13.04
C ALA A 178 2.66 -8.13 13.13
N LEU A 179 2.97 -9.07 12.24
CA LEU A 179 4.30 -9.70 12.18
C LEU A 179 5.38 -8.72 11.72
N GLN A 180 5.07 -7.82 10.78
CA GLN A 180 5.99 -6.76 10.36
C GLN A 180 6.28 -5.76 11.50
N ALA A 181 5.25 -5.38 12.26
CA ALA A 181 5.44 -4.55 13.45
C ALA A 181 6.26 -5.27 14.53
N TYR A 182 6.03 -6.57 14.75
CA TYR A 182 6.83 -7.38 15.64
C TYR A 182 8.31 -7.40 15.22
N GLU A 183 8.58 -7.60 13.93
CA GLU A 183 9.94 -7.56 13.36
C GLU A 183 10.63 -6.23 13.64
N TYR A 184 9.95 -5.10 13.42
CA TYR A 184 10.51 -3.77 13.69
C TYR A 184 10.84 -3.51 15.16
N VAL A 185 10.01 -4.00 16.07
CA VAL A 185 10.26 -3.88 17.54
C VAL A 185 11.49 -4.67 17.98
N HIS A 186 11.80 -5.79 17.28
CA HIS A 186 12.93 -6.66 17.60
C HIS A 186 14.14 -6.43 16.68
N ALA A 187 14.13 -5.37 15.89
CA ALA A 187 15.26 -5.00 15.04
C ALA A 187 16.48 -4.65 15.89
N THR A 188 17.65 -5.08 15.43
CA THR A 188 18.94 -4.79 16.08
C THR A 188 19.55 -3.48 15.60
N PHE A 189 18.93 -2.82 14.62
CA PHE A 189 19.35 -1.56 14.02
C PHE A 189 18.18 -0.58 13.93
N GLY A 190 18.47 0.71 14.13
CA GLY A 190 17.51 1.80 14.03
C GLY A 190 17.52 2.47 12.65
N PHE A 191 16.52 3.32 12.37
CA PHE A 191 16.40 4.03 11.08
C PHE A 191 17.63 4.87 10.71
N THR A 192 18.29 5.45 11.71
CA THR A 192 19.43 6.37 11.55
C THR A 192 20.80 5.71 11.57
N ASP A 193 20.88 4.38 11.69
CA ASP A 193 22.13 3.64 11.89
C ASP A 193 22.93 3.42 10.59
N GLY A 194 22.55 4.07 9.52
CA GLY A 194 23.29 4.06 8.25
C GLY A 194 22.43 3.78 7.03
N ILE A 195 23.10 3.64 5.89
CA ILE A 195 22.43 3.52 4.58
C ILE A 195 21.61 2.22 4.46
N TYR A 196 22.09 1.09 5.02
CA TYR A 196 21.33 -0.14 5.06
C TYR A 196 20.01 0.04 5.80
N SER A 197 20.08 0.58 7.02
CA SER A 197 18.93 0.76 7.90
C SER A 197 17.91 1.72 7.29
N SER A 198 18.35 2.88 6.80
CA SER A 198 17.45 3.86 6.21
C SER A 198 16.77 3.35 4.93
N THR A 199 17.49 2.70 4.02
CA THR A 199 16.90 2.14 2.80
C THR A 199 15.98 0.97 3.11
N PHE A 200 16.34 0.11 4.07
CA PHE A 200 15.49 -0.98 4.57
C PHE A 200 14.16 -0.46 5.10
N TYR A 201 14.21 0.47 6.08
CA TYR A 201 12.98 0.98 6.71
C TYR A 201 12.13 1.82 5.76
N LEU A 202 12.73 2.58 4.83
CA LEU A 202 11.97 3.31 3.83
C LEU A 202 11.23 2.36 2.89
N ALA A 203 11.92 1.39 2.33
CA ALA A 203 11.31 0.46 1.38
C ALA A 203 10.25 -0.43 2.04
N THR A 204 10.57 -1.07 3.17
CA THR A 204 9.65 -1.96 3.88
C THR A 204 8.55 -1.19 4.61
N GLY A 205 8.83 0.02 5.13
CA GLY A 205 7.86 0.85 5.83
C GLY A 205 6.79 1.42 4.89
N PHE A 206 7.19 1.93 3.71
CA PHE A 206 6.21 2.35 2.71
C PHE A 206 5.40 1.15 2.17
N HIS A 207 6.02 -0.01 2.03
CA HIS A 207 5.27 -1.22 1.71
C HIS A 207 4.24 -1.55 2.79
N GLY A 208 4.63 -1.53 4.06
CA GLY A 208 3.72 -1.73 5.20
C GLY A 208 2.56 -0.71 5.22
N PHE A 209 2.83 0.55 4.88
CA PHE A 209 1.78 1.56 4.71
C PHE A 209 0.80 1.17 3.60
N HIS A 210 1.28 0.69 2.44
CA HIS A 210 0.43 0.22 1.34
C HIS A 210 -0.39 -1.03 1.74
N VAL A 211 0.17 -1.95 2.53
CA VAL A 211 -0.58 -3.09 3.09
C VAL A 211 -1.74 -2.60 3.97
N ILE A 212 -1.50 -1.61 4.84
CA ILE A 212 -2.55 -1.03 5.70
C ILE A 212 -3.64 -0.38 4.86
N VAL A 213 -3.28 0.46 3.89
CA VAL A 213 -4.23 1.12 2.97
C VAL A 213 -5.02 0.08 2.17
N GLY A 214 -4.36 -0.93 1.61
CA GLY A 214 -5.00 -2.03 0.90
C GLY A 214 -5.96 -2.83 1.77
N THR A 215 -5.57 -3.12 3.01
CA THR A 215 -6.44 -3.80 3.99
C THR A 215 -7.69 -2.97 4.30
N ILE A 216 -7.55 -1.65 4.50
CA ILE A 216 -8.71 -0.74 4.69
C ILE A 216 -9.59 -0.74 3.46
N PHE A 217 -9.01 -0.71 2.26
CA PHE A 217 -9.77 -0.77 1.00
C PHE A 217 -10.59 -2.07 0.89
N LEU A 218 -9.99 -3.22 1.23
CA LEU A 218 -10.69 -4.51 1.26
C LEU A 218 -11.80 -4.57 2.33
N ILE A 219 -11.59 -3.95 3.50
CA ILE A 219 -12.62 -3.81 4.55
C ILE A 219 -13.81 -2.99 4.02
N VAL A 220 -13.56 -1.88 3.34
CA VAL A 220 -14.62 -1.09 2.70
C VAL A 220 -15.36 -1.92 1.65
N CYS A 221 -14.63 -2.68 0.82
CA CYS A 221 -15.23 -3.59 -0.15
C CYS A 221 -16.08 -4.68 0.52
N TYR A 222 -15.65 -5.22 1.66
CA TYR A 222 -16.44 -6.17 2.43
C TYR A 222 -17.80 -5.57 2.85
N PHE A 223 -17.81 -4.38 3.46
CA PHE A 223 -19.06 -3.73 3.87
C PHE A 223 -19.96 -3.39 2.67
N ARG A 224 -19.39 -2.97 1.55
CA ARG A 224 -20.13 -2.73 0.30
C ARG A 224 -20.72 -4.02 -0.26
N THR A 225 -19.98 -5.13 -0.19
CA THR A 225 -20.50 -6.46 -0.56
C THR A 225 -21.69 -6.84 0.29
N GLN A 226 -21.62 -6.68 1.63
CA GLN A 226 -22.74 -6.99 2.55
C GLN A 226 -23.98 -6.15 2.26
N LYS A 227 -23.80 -4.87 1.94
CA LYS A 227 -24.90 -3.95 1.57
C LYS A 227 -25.49 -4.22 0.17
N GLY A 228 -24.84 -5.07 -0.62
CA GLY A 228 -25.32 -5.39 -1.96
C GLY A 228 -24.98 -4.40 -3.05
N HIS A 229 -24.01 -3.52 -2.81
CA HIS A 229 -23.55 -2.53 -3.78
C HIS A 229 -22.80 -3.15 -4.96
N PHE A 230 -22.25 -4.37 -4.80
CA PHE A 230 -21.59 -5.11 -5.87
C PHE A 230 -22.49 -6.19 -6.44
N THR A 231 -22.50 -6.27 -7.77
CA THR A 231 -23.18 -7.31 -8.55
C THR A 231 -22.18 -7.97 -9.51
N ALA A 232 -22.61 -9.02 -10.21
CA ALA A 232 -21.77 -9.65 -11.22
C ALA A 232 -21.29 -8.67 -12.30
N ASP A 233 -22.13 -7.71 -12.69
CA ASP A 233 -21.84 -6.74 -13.76
C ASP A 233 -21.26 -5.41 -13.25
N THR A 234 -21.45 -5.10 -11.97
CA THR A 234 -21.06 -3.79 -11.40
C THR A 234 -20.29 -3.98 -10.09
N HIS A 235 -18.97 -4.22 -10.20
CA HIS A 235 -18.08 -4.40 -9.05
C HIS A 235 -16.71 -3.72 -9.24
N LEU A 236 -16.66 -2.62 -10.02
CA LEU A 236 -15.42 -1.91 -10.36
C LEU A 236 -14.57 -1.53 -9.12
N GLY A 237 -15.20 -1.06 -8.04
CA GLY A 237 -14.47 -0.72 -6.82
C GLY A 237 -13.77 -1.91 -6.19
N PHE A 238 -14.34 -3.12 -6.29
CA PHE A 238 -13.69 -4.34 -5.83
C PHE A 238 -12.59 -4.80 -6.80
N GLU A 239 -12.82 -4.68 -8.10
CA GLU A 239 -11.81 -4.95 -9.12
C GLU A 239 -10.54 -4.10 -8.88
N ALA A 240 -10.71 -2.80 -8.63
CA ALA A 240 -9.62 -1.88 -8.29
C ALA A 240 -8.90 -2.27 -6.99
N ALA A 241 -9.65 -2.68 -5.94
CA ALA A 241 -9.06 -3.14 -4.69
C ALA A 241 -8.24 -4.42 -4.87
N ALA A 242 -8.70 -5.37 -5.69
CA ALA A 242 -7.97 -6.60 -6.00
C ALA A 242 -6.66 -6.30 -6.77
N TRP A 243 -6.69 -5.40 -7.76
CA TRP A 243 -5.49 -4.99 -8.47
C TRP A 243 -4.47 -4.32 -7.55
N TYR A 244 -4.94 -3.45 -6.66
CA TYR A 244 -4.08 -2.80 -5.68
C TYR A 244 -3.44 -3.81 -4.73
N TRP A 245 -4.21 -4.81 -4.27
CA TRP A 245 -3.71 -5.86 -3.39
C TRP A 245 -2.63 -6.71 -4.06
N HIS A 246 -2.84 -7.10 -5.32
CA HIS A 246 -1.82 -7.83 -6.08
C HIS A 246 -0.57 -6.99 -6.37
N PHE A 247 -0.71 -5.69 -6.58
CA PHE A 247 0.45 -4.80 -6.66
C PHE A 247 1.26 -4.85 -5.35
N VAL A 248 0.61 -4.78 -4.20
CA VAL A 248 1.26 -4.90 -2.88
C VAL A 248 1.97 -6.25 -2.73
N ASP A 249 1.35 -7.35 -3.15
CA ASP A 249 1.96 -8.70 -3.14
C ASP A 249 3.26 -8.74 -3.98
N VAL A 250 3.23 -8.17 -5.18
CA VAL A 250 4.39 -8.15 -6.09
C VAL A 250 5.54 -7.32 -5.52
N VAL A 251 5.25 -6.15 -4.95
CA VAL A 251 6.26 -5.31 -4.30
C VAL A 251 6.90 -6.05 -3.13
N TRP A 252 6.10 -6.79 -2.33
CA TRP A 252 6.65 -7.61 -1.24
C TRP A 252 7.61 -8.68 -1.73
N LEU A 253 7.27 -9.39 -2.81
CA LEU A 253 8.18 -10.39 -3.39
C LEU A 253 9.53 -9.77 -3.79
N PHE A 254 9.51 -8.57 -4.35
CA PHE A 254 10.73 -7.82 -4.66
C PHE A 254 11.52 -7.48 -3.39
N LEU A 255 10.84 -6.98 -2.34
CA LEU A 255 11.46 -6.70 -1.06
C LEU A 255 12.07 -7.95 -0.44
N PHE A 256 11.32 -9.05 -0.42
CA PHE A 256 11.80 -10.31 0.14
C PHE A 256 13.07 -10.80 -0.59
N VAL A 257 13.05 -10.84 -1.91
CA VAL A 257 14.18 -11.34 -2.70
C VAL A 257 15.37 -10.39 -2.66
N CYS A 258 15.15 -9.08 -2.85
CA CYS A 258 16.25 -8.12 -3.02
C CYS A 258 16.81 -7.62 -1.69
N VAL A 259 15.94 -7.32 -0.73
CA VAL A 259 16.35 -6.67 0.52
C VAL A 259 16.64 -7.69 1.61
N TYR A 260 15.72 -8.65 1.84
CA TYR A 260 15.90 -9.63 2.91
C TYR A 260 16.83 -10.77 2.51
N TRP A 261 16.58 -11.43 1.39
CA TRP A 261 17.35 -12.62 1.01
C TRP A 261 18.70 -12.22 0.41
N TRP A 262 18.72 -11.55 -0.73
CA TRP A 262 19.97 -11.16 -1.38
C TRP A 262 20.74 -10.12 -0.55
N GLY A 263 20.09 -9.08 -0.09
CA GLY A 263 20.70 -8.01 0.70
C GLY A 263 21.21 -8.45 2.08
N GLY A 264 20.67 -9.54 2.63
CA GLY A 264 21.15 -10.15 3.89
C GLY A 264 22.17 -11.28 3.69
N SER A 265 22.37 -11.80 2.47
CA SER A 265 23.17 -13.01 2.21
C SER A 265 24.67 -12.85 2.44
N GLY A 266 25.19 -11.63 2.41
CA GLY A 266 26.60 -11.33 2.67
C GLY A 266 26.98 -11.26 4.16
N TYR A 267 25.99 -11.34 5.07
CA TYR A 267 26.25 -11.30 6.49
C TYR A 267 26.93 -12.57 6.99
N ILE A 268 28.13 -12.41 7.57
CA ILE A 268 28.89 -13.49 8.23
C ILE A 268 28.80 -13.25 9.74
N PRO A 269 28.12 -14.12 10.52
CA PRO A 269 28.04 -13.97 11.97
C PRO A 269 29.45 -14.00 12.61
N PRO A 270 29.73 -13.19 13.64
CA PRO A 270 31.05 -13.09 14.25
C PRO A 270 31.63 -14.43 14.80
N ASN A 271 30.76 -15.40 15.02
CA ASN A 271 31.13 -16.75 15.54
C ASN A 271 30.95 -17.88 14.52
N SER A 272 30.77 -17.57 13.23
CA SER A 272 30.64 -18.60 12.20
C SER A 272 31.98 -19.21 11.88
N ASN A 273 32.17 -20.52 12.21
CA ASN A 273 33.36 -21.32 11.85
C ASN A 273 33.37 -21.72 10.35
N TYR A 274 32.83 -20.89 9.45
CA TYR A 274 32.68 -21.24 8.03
C TYR A 274 34.01 -21.27 7.24
N TRP A 275 35.13 -20.86 7.86
CA TRP A 275 36.46 -20.86 7.22
C TRP A 275 37.56 -21.31 8.23
N LYS A 276 37.39 -22.46 8.87
CA LYS A 276 38.54 -23.19 9.46
C LYS A 276 38.73 -24.53 8.79
#